data_aa6f30e85ee86fcc99bb2378daf1d400
#
_entry.id   aa6f30e85ee86fcc99bb2378daf1d400
#
_cell.length_a   1.000
_cell.length_b   1.000
_cell.length_c   1.000
_cell.angle_alpha   90.00
_cell.angle_beta   90.00
_cell.angle_gamma   90.00
#
_symmetry.space_group_name_H-M   'P 1'
#
loop_
_entity.id
_entity.type
_entity.pdbx_description
1 polymer ?
#
loop_
_entity_poly.entity_id
_entity_poly.type
_entity_poly.pdbx_seq_one_letter_code
_entity_poly.pdbx_strand_id
1 'polypeptide(L)' 'MKKILKLTVILFVVCAIVAGVLGVINELTKDRIA' A
#
# COMPACT_ATOMS: atom_id res chain seq x y z
N MET A 1 -19.49 -10.46 13.45
CA MET A 1 -18.10 -10.85 13.23
C MET A 1 -17.64 -10.63 11.81
N LYS A 2 -18.41 -11.08 10.82
CA LYS A 2 -18.02 -10.86 9.44
C LYS A 2 -17.97 -9.39 9.04
N LYS A 3 -18.81 -8.59 9.70
CA LYS A 3 -18.81 -7.15 9.45
C LYS A 3 -17.46 -6.52 9.80
N ILE A 4 -16.93 -6.89 10.94
CA ILE A 4 -15.67 -6.36 11.41
C ILE A 4 -14.53 -6.83 10.49
N LEU A 5 -14.58 -8.09 10.12
CA LEU A 5 -13.58 -8.64 9.21
C LEU A 5 -13.57 -7.91 7.87
N LYS A 6 -14.75 -7.63 7.34
CA LYS A 6 -14.85 -6.93 6.07
C LYS A 6 -14.22 -5.55 6.15
N LEU A 7 -14.52 -4.83 7.20
CA LEU A 7 -13.96 -3.49 7.40
C LEU A 7 -12.44 -3.54 7.52
N THR A 8 -11.94 -4.51 8.25
CA THR A 8 -10.50 -4.67 8.42
C THR A 8 -9.82 -4.96 7.09
N VAL A 9 -10.40 -5.84 6.30
CA VAL A 9 -9.83 -6.19 5.00
C VAL A 9 -9.78 -4.97 4.08
N ILE A 10 -10.85 -4.20 4.05
CA ILE A 10 -10.90 -3.00 3.21
C ILE A 10 -9.80 -2.03 3.62
N LEU A 11 -9.67 -1.77 4.89
CA LEU A 11 -8.63 -0.87 5.39
C LEU A 11 -7.24 -1.39 5.06
N PHE A 12 -7.04 -2.67 5.23
CA PHE A 12 -5.76 -3.30 4.91
C PHE A 12 -5.40 -3.15 3.44
N VAL A 13 -6.37 -3.40 2.56
CA VAL A 13 -6.16 -3.29 1.12
C VAL A 13 -5.80 -1.86 0.72
N VAL A 14 -6.52 -0.89 1.25
CA VAL A 14 -6.26 0.52 0.95
C VAL A 14 -4.83 0.89 1.37
N CYS A 15 -4.44 0.51 2.56
CA CYS A 15 -3.10 0.80 3.05
C CYS A 15 -2.03 0.10 2.20
N ALA A 16 -2.30 -1.12 1.79
CA ALA A 16 -1.37 -1.88 0.97
C ALA A 16 -1.15 -1.21 -0.39
N ILE A 17 -2.22 -0.72 -1.00
CA ILE A 17 -2.13 -0.03 -2.29
C ILE A 17 -1.30 1.25 -2.15
N VAL A 18 -1.60 2.05 -1.14
CA VAL A 18 -0.89 3.29 -0.92
C VAL A 18 0.59 3.03 -0.66
N ALA A 19 0.88 2.08 0.21
CA ALA A 19 2.26 1.72 0.53
C ALA A 19 2.99 1.20 -0.70
N GLY A 20 2.32 0.39 -1.51
CA GLY A 20 2.91 -0.14 -2.73
C GLY A 20 3.26 0.97 -3.72
N VAL A 21 2.33 1.88 -3.93
CA VAL A 21 2.55 2.99 -4.86
C VAL A 21 3.72 3.85 -4.40
N LEU A 22 3.74 4.20 -3.12
CA LEU A 22 4.83 5.00 -2.58
C LEU A 22 6.17 4.28 -2.66
N GLY A 23 6.16 2.99 -2.38
CA GLY A 23 7.37 2.19 -2.45
C GLY A 23 7.94 2.11 -3.84
N VAL A 24 7.08 1.92 -4.84
CA VAL A 24 7.51 1.85 -6.23
C VAL A 24 8.09 3.19 -6.67
N ILE A 25 7.42 4.28 -6.37
CA ILE A 25 7.90 5.61 -6.73
C ILE A 25 9.25 5.90 -6.08
N ASN A 26 9.37 5.54 -4.82
CA ASN A 26 10.62 5.75 -4.10
C ASN A 26 11.76 4.95 -4.72
N GLU A 27 11.50 3.73 -5.11
CA GLU A 27 12.51 2.88 -5.75
C GLU A 27 12.97 3.47 -7.07
N LEU A 28 12.03 3.89 -7.88
CA LEU A 28 12.35 4.48 -9.18
C LEU A 28 13.20 5.75 -9.03
N THR A 29 12.86 6.55 -8.04
CA THR A 29 13.61 7.77 -7.78
C THR A 29 15.05 7.46 -7.37
N LYS A 30 15.22 6.47 -6.52
CA LYS A 30 16.55 6.07 -6.07
C LYS A 30 17.38 5.51 -7.22
N ASP A 31 16.77 4.72 -8.07
CA ASP A 31 17.45 4.10 -9.18
C ASP A 31 17.98 5.14 -10.16
N ARG A 32 17.24 6.22 -10.31
CA ARG A 32 17.64 7.28 -11.24
C ARG A 32 18.82 8.09 -10.77
N ILE A 33 18.93 8.28 -9.48
CA ILE A 33 20.00 9.11 -8.93
C ILE A 33 21.33 8.35 -8.90
N ALA A 34 21.24 7.05 -8.73
CA ALA A 34 22.44 6.25 -8.72
C ALA A 34 23.05 6.16 -10.09
#